data_e2fb1560e0b1e38a978a91f6b15d5317
#
_entry.id   e2fb1560e0b1e38a978a91f6b15d5317
#
_cell.length_a   1.000
_cell.length_b   1.000
_cell.length_c   1.000
_cell.angle_alpha   90.00
_cell.angle_beta   90.00
_cell.angle_gamma   90.00
#
_symmetry.space_group_name_H-M   'P 1'
#
loop_
_entity.id
_entity.type
_entity.pdbx_description
1 polymer ?
#
loop_
_entity_poly.entity_id
_entity_poly.type
_entity_poly.pdbx_seq_one_letter_code
_entity_poly.pdbx_strand_id
1 'polypeptide(L)'
;MKDQYGRTIDYLRISITDACNLRCRYCMPESAAGCALEQAEQNPPLIIEEMLKIVHAAAGLGITHYRITGGEPLVRKECVELVQKIKAVPGTASVGITTNGVRLASCARDLKAAGCDSVNVSLDTVDAAEFAAITGRDALEQVKQGICAAKEAGLLVKLNAVHRKELHAQELIEFAEQEKVPVRFIEVMPVGAGKSYVGPSNEALKTELEQWYGACTPDQEKEGPAG
;
A
#
# COMPACT_ATOMS: atom_id res chain seq x y z
N MET A 1 -21.66 -7.14 -5.41
CA MET A 1 -21.72 -8.58 -5.78
C MET A 1 -21.61 -9.43 -4.52
N LYS A 2 -22.29 -10.58 -4.42
CA LYS A 2 -22.11 -11.51 -3.28
C LYS A 2 -21.39 -12.77 -3.75
N ASP A 3 -20.45 -13.26 -2.97
CA ASP A 3 -19.80 -14.55 -3.22
C ASP A 3 -20.60 -15.74 -2.66
N GLN A 4 -20.11 -16.97 -2.89
CA GLN A 4 -20.77 -18.19 -2.40
C GLN A 4 -20.81 -18.32 -0.87
N TYR A 5 -20.05 -17.49 -0.14
CA TYR A 5 -20.04 -17.44 1.33
C TYR A 5 -20.90 -16.30 1.88
N GLY A 6 -21.66 -15.60 1.03
CA GLY A 6 -22.52 -14.48 1.41
C GLY A 6 -21.81 -13.16 1.65
N ARG A 7 -20.47 -13.08 1.40
CA ARG A 7 -19.71 -11.84 1.56
C ARG A 7 -20.01 -10.87 0.41
N THR A 8 -20.17 -9.60 0.73
CA THR A 8 -20.28 -8.56 -0.29
C THR A 8 -18.90 -8.23 -0.84
N ILE A 9 -18.73 -8.36 -2.14
CA ILE A 9 -17.53 -7.96 -2.86
C ILE A 9 -17.79 -6.59 -3.50
N ASP A 10 -17.24 -5.55 -2.95
CA ASP A 10 -17.42 -4.15 -3.33
C ASP A 10 -16.09 -3.39 -3.51
N TYR A 11 -14.97 -4.10 -3.43
CA TYR A 11 -13.61 -3.57 -3.43
C TYR A 11 -12.77 -4.20 -4.55
N LEU A 12 -12.01 -3.36 -5.29
CA LEU A 12 -11.10 -3.78 -6.35
C LEU A 12 -9.71 -3.15 -6.17
N ARG A 13 -8.67 -3.98 -6.23
CA ARG A 13 -7.27 -3.53 -6.32
C ARG A 13 -6.81 -3.59 -7.76
N ILE A 14 -6.19 -2.50 -8.24
CA ILE A 14 -5.72 -2.37 -9.62
C ILE A 14 -4.21 -2.11 -9.58
N SER A 15 -3.43 -3.06 -10.08
CA SER A 15 -2.00 -2.86 -10.34
C SER A 15 -1.86 -2.10 -11.66
N ILE A 16 -1.20 -0.93 -11.62
CA ILE A 16 -1.09 -0.05 -12.79
C ILE A 16 0.29 -0.07 -13.43
N THR A 17 1.27 -0.70 -12.79
CA THR A 17 2.64 -0.82 -13.28
C THR A 17 3.41 -1.88 -12.50
N ASP A 18 4.37 -2.54 -13.15
CA ASP A 18 5.33 -3.43 -12.49
C ASP A 18 6.63 -2.69 -12.10
N ALA A 19 6.81 -1.45 -12.61
CA ALA A 19 7.96 -0.63 -12.26
C ALA A 19 7.90 -0.18 -10.80
N CYS A 20 9.06 -0.22 -10.12
CA CYS A 20 9.22 0.28 -8.76
C CYS A 20 10.57 1.01 -8.64
N ASN A 21 10.60 2.05 -7.84
CA ASN A 21 11.82 2.81 -7.51
C ASN A 21 12.57 2.27 -6.28
N LEU A 22 12.08 1.21 -5.64
CA LEU A 22 12.76 0.44 -4.59
C LEU A 22 13.05 -0.98 -5.07
N ARG A 23 13.89 -1.71 -4.32
CA ARG A 23 14.27 -3.12 -4.58
C ARG A 23 14.19 -3.92 -3.28
N CYS A 24 12.99 -3.95 -2.70
CA CYS A 24 12.78 -4.68 -1.43
C CYS A 24 13.09 -6.16 -1.60
N ARG A 25 13.96 -6.69 -0.73
CA ARG A 25 14.53 -8.05 -0.82
C ARG A 25 13.46 -9.15 -0.84
N TYR A 26 12.37 -8.95 -0.10
CA TYR A 26 11.26 -9.91 -0.03
C TYR A 26 10.28 -9.83 -1.21
N CYS A 27 10.30 -8.73 -1.97
CA CYS A 27 9.36 -8.47 -3.06
C CYS A 27 10.01 -8.67 -4.43
N MET A 28 11.22 -8.16 -4.63
CA MET A 28 11.90 -8.15 -5.92
C MET A 28 13.37 -8.56 -5.73
N PRO A 29 13.65 -9.88 -5.71
CA PRO A 29 15.01 -10.38 -5.59
C PRO A 29 15.85 -9.97 -6.81
N GLU A 30 17.17 -9.86 -6.61
CA GLU A 30 18.13 -9.42 -7.65
C GLU A 30 18.04 -10.24 -8.95
N SER A 31 17.72 -11.54 -8.84
CA SER A 31 17.52 -12.44 -9.99
C SER A 31 16.29 -12.10 -10.85
N ALA A 32 15.34 -11.33 -10.33
CA ALA A 32 14.12 -10.95 -11.05
C ALA A 32 14.24 -9.62 -11.81
N ALA A 33 15.29 -8.83 -11.56
CA ALA A 33 15.43 -7.48 -12.14
C ALA A 33 15.59 -7.51 -13.68
N GLY A 34 16.28 -8.52 -14.23
CA GLY A 34 16.40 -8.72 -15.67
C GLY A 34 15.10 -9.19 -16.32
N CYS A 35 14.44 -10.18 -15.73
CA CYS A 35 13.17 -10.71 -16.24
C CYS A 35 12.03 -9.68 -16.24
N ALA A 36 11.99 -8.78 -15.26
CA ALA A 36 10.93 -7.78 -15.18
C ALA A 36 11.01 -6.74 -16.30
N LEU A 37 12.20 -6.36 -16.75
CA LEU A 37 12.39 -5.44 -17.88
C LEU A 37 12.00 -6.10 -19.22
N GLU A 38 12.43 -7.32 -19.46
CA GLU A 38 12.08 -8.07 -20.66
C GLU A 38 10.57 -8.36 -20.75
N GLN A 39 9.92 -8.67 -19.63
CA GLN A 39 8.48 -8.88 -19.56
C GLN A 39 7.68 -7.59 -19.76
N ALA A 40 8.18 -6.44 -19.28
CA ALA A 40 7.55 -5.14 -19.48
C ALA A 40 7.59 -4.68 -20.95
N GLU A 41 8.64 -5.04 -21.68
CA GLU A 41 8.73 -4.80 -23.13
C GLU A 41 7.74 -5.66 -23.94
N GLN A 42 7.49 -6.89 -23.49
CA GLN A 42 6.57 -7.82 -24.15
C GLN A 42 5.09 -7.54 -23.80
N ASN A 43 4.82 -7.03 -22.61
CA ASN A 43 3.48 -6.73 -22.12
C ASN A 43 3.44 -5.31 -21.55
N PRO A 44 3.22 -4.29 -22.39
CA PRO A 44 3.13 -2.93 -21.90
C PRO A 44 1.94 -2.78 -20.93
N PRO A 45 2.06 -1.95 -19.90
CA PRO A 45 0.96 -1.71 -18.97
C PRO A 45 -0.24 -1.12 -19.72
N LEU A 46 -1.45 -1.51 -19.31
CA LEU A 46 -2.70 -0.98 -19.87
C LEU A 46 -2.69 0.55 -19.86
N ILE A 47 -3.21 1.15 -20.91
CA ILE A 47 -3.45 2.60 -20.96
C ILE A 47 -4.65 2.96 -20.08
N ILE A 48 -4.79 4.24 -19.73
CA ILE A 48 -5.87 4.72 -18.83
C ILE A 48 -7.25 4.31 -19.36
N GLU A 49 -7.49 4.44 -20.66
CA GLU A 49 -8.77 4.13 -21.28
C GLU A 49 -9.16 2.66 -21.12
N GLU A 50 -8.21 1.76 -21.18
CA GLU A 50 -8.43 0.32 -20.96
C GLU A 50 -8.73 0.03 -19.49
N MET A 51 -7.98 0.64 -18.57
CA MET A 51 -8.25 0.52 -17.14
C MET A 51 -9.63 1.05 -16.77
N LEU A 52 -10.06 2.16 -17.37
CA LEU A 52 -11.40 2.72 -17.14
C LEU A 52 -12.52 1.81 -17.65
N LYS A 53 -12.32 1.06 -18.73
CA LYS A 53 -13.29 0.03 -19.14
C LYS A 53 -13.48 -1.04 -18.06
N ILE A 54 -12.37 -1.46 -17.43
CA ILE A 54 -12.42 -2.41 -16.31
C ILE A 54 -13.16 -1.79 -15.11
N VAL A 55 -12.86 -0.53 -14.76
CA VAL A 55 -13.51 0.19 -13.67
C VAL A 55 -15.01 0.34 -13.91
N HIS A 56 -15.43 0.73 -15.12
CA HIS A 56 -16.85 0.84 -15.47
C HIS A 56 -17.58 -0.51 -15.40
N ALA A 57 -16.94 -1.58 -15.88
CA ALA A 57 -17.50 -2.93 -15.76
C ALA A 57 -17.63 -3.36 -14.30
N ALA A 58 -16.61 -3.10 -13.49
CA ALA A 58 -16.61 -3.39 -12.05
C ALA A 58 -17.69 -2.58 -11.30
N ALA A 59 -17.86 -1.30 -11.61
CA ALA A 59 -18.92 -0.46 -11.05
C ALA A 59 -20.31 -1.02 -11.38
N GLY A 60 -20.53 -1.50 -12.60
CA GLY A 60 -21.76 -2.19 -13.01
C GLY A 60 -22.03 -3.48 -12.23
N LEU A 61 -21.00 -4.11 -11.65
CA LEU A 61 -21.12 -5.29 -10.77
C LEU A 61 -21.26 -4.93 -9.28
N GLY A 62 -21.29 -3.62 -8.93
CA GLY A 62 -21.43 -3.14 -7.56
C GLY A 62 -20.12 -2.96 -6.80
N ILE A 63 -18.98 -2.86 -7.50
CA ILE A 63 -17.72 -2.41 -6.90
C ILE A 63 -17.79 -0.90 -6.74
N THR A 64 -17.51 -0.43 -5.53
CA THR A 64 -17.59 0.99 -5.16
C THR A 64 -16.30 1.54 -4.57
N HIS A 65 -15.38 0.66 -4.19
CA HIS A 65 -14.10 1.01 -3.58
C HIS A 65 -12.94 0.53 -4.45
N TYR A 66 -12.03 1.42 -4.76
CA TYR A 66 -10.88 1.14 -5.61
C TYR A 66 -9.57 1.43 -4.89
N ARG A 67 -8.58 0.55 -5.04
CA ARG A 67 -7.23 0.74 -4.52
C ARG A 67 -6.21 0.59 -5.65
N ILE A 68 -5.53 1.70 -5.95
CA ILE A 68 -4.45 1.71 -6.93
C ILE A 68 -3.17 1.21 -6.27
N THR A 69 -2.49 0.31 -6.93
CA THR A 69 -1.24 -0.30 -6.51
C THR A 69 -0.38 -0.62 -7.74
N GLY A 70 0.65 -1.45 -7.60
CA GLY A 70 1.54 -1.90 -8.67
C GLY A 70 2.84 -2.39 -8.08
N GLY A 71 3.94 -2.19 -8.81
CA GLY A 71 5.25 -2.08 -8.19
C GLY A 71 5.22 -0.83 -7.29
N GLU A 72 5.38 0.37 -7.88
CA GLU A 72 5.10 1.64 -7.20
C GLU A 72 4.22 2.51 -8.10
N PRO A 73 2.96 2.78 -7.75
CA PRO A 73 2.05 3.50 -8.62
C PRO A 73 2.49 4.94 -8.91
N LEU A 74 3.17 5.60 -7.97
CA LEU A 74 3.62 6.99 -8.13
C LEU A 74 4.84 7.16 -9.06
N VAL A 75 5.42 6.07 -9.59
CA VAL A 75 6.40 6.19 -10.69
C VAL A 75 5.71 6.38 -12.04
N ARG A 76 4.46 5.95 -12.16
CA ARG A 76 3.64 6.16 -13.35
C ARG A 76 3.08 7.58 -13.38
N LYS A 77 3.43 8.35 -14.41
CA LYS A 77 3.06 9.78 -14.53
C LYS A 77 1.55 10.02 -14.52
N GLU A 78 0.80 9.09 -15.10
CA GLU A 78 -0.65 9.17 -15.24
C GLU A 78 -1.41 8.74 -13.97
N CYS A 79 -0.72 8.41 -12.87
CA CYS A 79 -1.37 7.89 -11.66
C CYS A 79 -2.41 8.87 -11.09
N VAL A 80 -2.09 10.16 -11.01
CA VAL A 80 -3.01 11.19 -10.49
C VAL A 80 -4.24 11.35 -11.41
N GLU A 81 -4.03 11.37 -12.72
CA GLU A 81 -5.09 11.42 -13.70
C GLU A 81 -6.03 10.20 -13.61
N LEU A 82 -5.45 9.02 -13.41
CA LEU A 82 -6.24 7.79 -13.24
C LEU A 82 -7.10 7.85 -11.97
N VAL A 83 -6.55 8.35 -10.84
CA VAL A 83 -7.34 8.59 -9.61
C VAL A 83 -8.54 9.47 -9.91
N GLN A 84 -8.33 10.60 -10.57
CA GLN A 84 -9.38 11.55 -10.91
C GLN A 84 -10.47 10.91 -11.77
N LYS A 85 -10.08 10.17 -12.79
CA LYS A 85 -11.01 9.50 -13.71
C LYS A 85 -11.79 8.38 -13.01
N ILE A 86 -11.15 7.59 -12.13
CA ILE A 86 -11.85 6.56 -11.34
C ILE A 86 -12.83 7.22 -10.37
N LYS A 87 -12.42 8.30 -9.69
CA LYS A 87 -13.31 9.01 -8.75
C LYS A 87 -14.54 9.59 -9.43
N ALA A 88 -14.42 9.96 -10.69
CA ALA A 88 -15.55 10.47 -11.50
C ALA A 88 -16.53 9.39 -12.00
N VAL A 89 -16.20 8.11 -11.87
CA VAL A 89 -17.10 7.02 -12.29
C VAL A 89 -18.29 6.96 -11.34
N PRO A 90 -19.54 7.01 -11.84
CA PRO A 90 -20.73 6.95 -11.00
C PRO A 90 -20.75 5.70 -10.09
N GLY A 91 -21.06 5.91 -8.80
CA GLY A 91 -21.07 4.84 -7.81
C GLY A 91 -19.72 4.60 -7.12
N THR A 92 -18.66 5.29 -7.50
CA THR A 92 -17.38 5.23 -6.78
C THR A 92 -17.49 5.92 -5.42
N ALA A 93 -17.42 5.15 -4.35
CA ALA A 93 -17.43 5.66 -2.98
C ALA A 93 -16.04 6.13 -2.56
N SER A 94 -15.01 5.33 -2.78
CA SER A 94 -13.63 5.71 -2.42
C SER A 94 -12.58 5.26 -3.43
N VAL A 95 -11.51 6.07 -3.53
CA VAL A 95 -10.29 5.74 -4.26
C VAL A 95 -9.11 5.92 -3.31
N GLY A 96 -8.30 4.88 -3.15
CA GLY A 96 -7.09 4.94 -2.35
C GLY A 96 -5.86 4.45 -3.12
N ILE A 97 -4.68 4.75 -2.60
CA ILE A 97 -3.40 4.32 -3.16
C ILE A 97 -2.62 3.53 -2.12
N THR A 98 -1.89 2.49 -2.56
CA THR A 98 -0.83 1.86 -1.77
C THR A 98 0.50 2.23 -2.41
N THR A 99 1.41 2.85 -1.66
CA THR A 99 2.68 3.40 -2.15
C THR A 99 3.82 3.12 -1.17
N ASN A 100 5.05 3.11 -1.65
CA ASN A 100 6.24 3.12 -0.80
C ASN A 100 6.57 4.51 -0.20
N GLY A 101 5.82 5.54 -0.57
CA GLY A 101 5.92 6.88 0.01
C GLY A 101 7.03 7.78 -0.53
N VAL A 102 8.05 7.26 -1.23
CA VAL A 102 9.23 8.03 -1.66
C VAL A 102 8.87 9.25 -2.54
N ARG A 103 7.84 9.13 -3.36
CA ARG A 103 7.35 10.22 -4.23
C ARG A 103 6.13 10.95 -3.69
N LEU A 104 5.61 10.54 -2.55
CA LEU A 104 4.32 11.01 -2.04
C LEU A 104 4.32 12.52 -1.74
N ALA A 105 5.41 13.07 -1.20
CA ALA A 105 5.50 14.49 -0.89
C ALA A 105 5.25 15.38 -2.12
N SER A 106 5.73 14.98 -3.29
CA SER A 106 5.61 15.77 -4.53
C SER A 106 4.22 15.73 -5.17
N CYS A 107 3.35 14.79 -4.80
CA CYS A 107 2.04 14.59 -5.44
C CYS A 107 0.86 14.52 -4.46
N ALA A 108 1.07 14.65 -3.16
CA ALA A 108 0.02 14.51 -2.15
C ALA A 108 -1.15 15.50 -2.36
N ARG A 109 -0.85 16.76 -2.68
CA ARG A 109 -1.88 17.77 -2.97
C ARG A 109 -2.65 17.47 -4.25
N ASP A 110 -1.96 17.04 -5.30
CA ASP A 110 -2.59 16.70 -6.57
C ASP A 110 -3.45 15.45 -6.44
N LEU A 111 -3.01 14.45 -5.66
CA LEU A 111 -3.80 13.27 -5.32
C LEU A 111 -5.08 13.65 -4.58
N LYS A 112 -4.98 14.55 -3.60
CA LYS A 112 -6.18 15.03 -2.88
C LYS A 112 -7.12 15.79 -3.80
N ALA A 113 -6.60 16.68 -4.63
CA ALA A 113 -7.39 17.43 -5.62
C ALA A 113 -8.05 16.50 -6.65
N ALA A 114 -7.40 15.41 -7.03
CA ALA A 114 -7.94 14.36 -7.89
C ALA A 114 -9.03 13.49 -7.22
N GLY A 115 -9.30 13.68 -5.93
CA GLY A 115 -10.31 12.93 -5.18
C GLY A 115 -9.80 11.63 -4.55
N CYS A 116 -8.48 11.49 -4.35
CA CYS A 116 -7.93 10.41 -3.51
C CYS A 116 -8.41 10.56 -2.08
N ASP A 117 -8.94 9.48 -1.50
CA ASP A 117 -9.47 9.49 -0.13
C ASP A 117 -8.42 9.05 0.88
N SER A 118 -7.59 8.05 0.53
CA SER A 118 -6.66 7.44 1.46
C SER A 118 -5.36 6.95 0.82
N VAL A 119 -4.29 6.95 1.61
CA VAL A 119 -2.98 6.44 1.22
C VAL A 119 -2.50 5.42 2.25
N ASN A 120 -2.20 4.20 1.79
CA ASN A 120 -1.47 3.23 2.59
C ASN A 120 0.02 3.35 2.24
N VAL A 121 0.85 3.74 3.19
CA VAL A 121 2.30 3.86 3.01
C VAL A 121 2.97 2.59 3.53
N SER A 122 3.71 1.90 2.66
CA SER A 122 4.51 0.74 3.04
C SER A 122 5.78 1.20 3.75
N LEU A 123 5.88 0.91 5.05
CA LEU A 123 7.01 1.30 5.89
C LEU A 123 7.27 0.19 6.93
N ASP A 124 8.37 -0.54 6.76
CA ASP A 124 8.70 -1.70 7.58
C ASP A 124 9.59 -1.35 8.78
N THR A 125 10.26 -0.20 8.74
CA THR A 125 11.16 0.27 9.79
C THR A 125 11.32 1.79 9.74
N VAL A 126 11.67 2.38 10.86
CA VAL A 126 12.02 3.81 11.00
C VAL A 126 13.52 4.04 11.21
N ASP A 127 14.32 2.97 11.23
CA ASP A 127 15.79 3.01 11.20
C ASP A 127 16.28 3.16 9.77
N ALA A 128 17.15 4.14 9.52
CA ALA A 128 17.62 4.48 8.17
C ALA A 128 18.53 3.40 7.57
N ALA A 129 19.38 2.78 8.39
CA ALA A 129 20.30 1.74 7.92
C ALA A 129 19.52 0.47 7.57
N GLU A 130 18.57 0.09 8.41
CA GLU A 130 17.68 -1.04 8.15
C GLU A 130 16.80 -0.78 6.92
N PHE A 131 16.21 0.42 6.80
CA PHE A 131 15.42 0.79 5.62
C PHE A 131 16.23 0.63 4.33
N ALA A 132 17.45 1.16 4.30
CA ALA A 132 18.33 1.02 3.15
C ALA A 132 18.68 -0.43 2.87
N ALA A 133 18.93 -1.24 3.90
CA ALA A 133 19.22 -2.66 3.77
C ALA A 133 18.04 -3.48 3.22
N ILE A 134 16.81 -3.13 3.60
CA ILE A 134 15.58 -3.80 3.13
C ILE A 134 15.24 -3.41 1.71
N THR A 135 15.27 -2.09 1.41
CA THR A 135 14.70 -1.50 0.20
C THR A 135 15.73 -1.30 -0.91
N GLY A 136 17.02 -1.47 -0.60
CA GLY A 136 18.12 -1.19 -1.51
C GLY A 136 18.35 0.31 -1.78
N ARG A 137 17.77 1.20 -0.96
CA ARG A 137 17.86 2.64 -1.17
C ARG A 137 17.76 3.43 0.14
N ASP A 138 18.62 4.44 0.28
CA ASP A 138 18.52 5.42 1.37
C ASP A 138 17.45 6.46 1.00
N ALA A 139 16.22 6.26 1.45
CA ALA A 139 15.07 7.09 1.12
C ALA A 139 14.06 7.24 2.27
N LEU A 140 14.44 6.89 3.51
CA LEU A 140 13.53 6.93 4.65
C LEU A 140 12.98 8.34 4.90
N GLU A 141 13.84 9.36 4.84
CA GLU A 141 13.41 10.74 5.08
C GLU A 141 12.43 11.24 4.02
N GLN A 142 12.56 10.81 2.76
CA GLN A 142 11.56 11.10 1.73
C GLN A 142 10.21 10.45 2.05
N VAL A 143 10.21 9.24 2.61
CA VAL A 143 8.97 8.57 3.03
C VAL A 143 8.31 9.32 4.18
N LYS A 144 9.06 9.73 5.21
CA LYS A 144 8.56 10.52 6.33
C LYS A 144 7.97 11.87 5.86
N GLN A 145 8.67 12.56 4.97
CA GLN A 145 8.16 13.78 4.33
C GLN A 145 6.88 13.52 3.53
N GLY A 146 6.80 12.37 2.84
CA GLY A 146 5.61 11.95 2.13
C GLY A 146 4.41 11.74 3.04
N ILE A 147 4.59 11.11 4.20
CA ILE A 147 3.56 10.93 5.23
C ILE A 147 3.05 12.28 5.74
N CYS A 148 3.96 13.19 6.09
CA CYS A 148 3.62 14.53 6.54
C CYS A 148 2.81 15.29 5.48
N ALA A 149 3.31 15.34 4.24
CA ALA A 149 2.65 16.04 3.13
C ALA A 149 1.25 15.46 2.82
N ALA A 150 1.08 14.15 2.92
CA ALA A 150 -0.22 13.51 2.72
C ALA A 150 -1.22 13.90 3.81
N LYS A 151 -0.80 13.94 5.07
CA LYS A 151 -1.61 14.42 6.20
C LYS A 151 -2.01 15.87 6.04
N GLU A 152 -1.05 16.74 5.70
CA GLU A 152 -1.28 18.18 5.45
C GLU A 152 -2.26 18.41 4.29
N ALA A 153 -2.21 17.57 3.27
CA ALA A 153 -3.17 17.59 2.15
C ALA A 153 -4.57 17.08 2.54
N GLY A 154 -4.75 16.54 3.75
CA GLY A 154 -6.03 15.98 4.22
C GLY A 154 -6.35 14.60 3.65
N LEU A 155 -5.34 13.80 3.28
CA LEU A 155 -5.50 12.39 2.95
C LEU A 155 -5.54 11.55 4.23
N LEU A 156 -6.35 10.50 4.25
CA LEU A 156 -6.32 9.49 5.31
C LEU A 156 -5.07 8.63 5.10
N VAL A 157 -4.13 8.68 6.04
CA VAL A 157 -2.87 7.92 5.96
C VAL A 157 -2.92 6.73 6.90
N LYS A 158 -2.48 5.55 6.42
CA LYS A 158 -2.21 4.36 7.21
C LYS A 158 -0.82 3.82 6.86
N LEU A 159 -0.12 3.27 7.84
CA LEU A 159 1.12 2.55 7.60
C LEU A 159 0.84 1.05 7.44
N ASN A 160 1.48 0.43 6.47
CA ASN A 160 1.53 -1.01 6.30
C ASN A 160 2.97 -1.47 6.54
N ALA A 161 3.18 -2.35 7.50
CA ALA A 161 4.48 -2.92 7.82
C ALA A 161 4.46 -4.43 7.61
N VAL A 162 5.38 -4.93 6.82
CA VAL A 162 5.53 -6.37 6.61
C VAL A 162 6.23 -6.97 7.83
N HIS A 163 5.51 -7.86 8.54
CA HIS A 163 6.02 -8.53 9.72
C HIS A 163 7.07 -9.58 9.33
N ARG A 164 8.32 -9.22 9.50
CA ARG A 164 9.50 -10.07 9.27
C ARG A 164 10.12 -10.49 10.62
N LYS A 165 11.02 -11.47 10.58
CA LYS A 165 11.71 -11.99 11.79
C LYS A 165 12.44 -10.88 12.59
N GLU A 166 12.89 -9.83 11.91
CA GLU A 166 13.70 -8.73 12.48
C GLU A 166 12.87 -7.43 12.57
N LEU A 167 11.55 -7.54 12.77
CA LEU A 167 10.70 -6.35 12.88
C LEU A 167 10.90 -5.65 14.23
N HIS A 168 11.22 -4.37 14.20
CA HIS A 168 11.22 -3.47 15.37
C HIS A 168 9.84 -2.81 15.53
N ALA A 169 8.84 -3.63 15.92
CA ALA A 169 7.43 -3.21 15.97
C ALA A 169 7.21 -2.02 16.92
N GLN A 170 7.91 -1.96 18.05
CA GLN A 170 7.76 -0.89 19.03
C GLN A 170 8.14 0.47 18.45
N GLU A 171 9.29 0.59 17.80
CA GLU A 171 9.77 1.84 17.21
C GLU A 171 8.79 2.35 16.13
N LEU A 172 8.23 1.42 15.35
CA LEU A 172 7.26 1.75 14.32
C LEU A 172 5.91 2.21 14.92
N ILE A 173 5.48 1.58 16.04
CA ILE A 173 4.27 2.00 16.77
C ILE A 173 4.48 3.40 17.37
N GLU A 174 5.62 3.65 18.03
CA GLU A 174 5.96 4.94 18.61
C GLU A 174 5.97 6.05 17.52
N PHE A 175 6.54 5.76 16.36
CA PHE A 175 6.49 6.67 15.21
C PHE A 175 5.05 6.90 14.73
N ALA A 176 4.26 5.84 14.60
CA ALA A 176 2.86 5.93 14.17
C ALA A 176 2.01 6.75 15.15
N GLU A 177 2.24 6.61 16.46
CA GLU A 177 1.60 7.41 17.50
C GLU A 177 1.99 8.89 17.41
N GLN A 178 3.29 9.20 17.24
CA GLN A 178 3.77 10.58 17.05
C GLN A 178 3.14 11.22 15.83
N GLU A 179 3.05 10.47 14.73
CA GLU A 179 2.43 10.93 13.49
C GLU A 179 0.89 10.88 13.53
N LYS A 180 0.28 10.28 14.55
CA LYS A 180 -1.18 10.08 14.67
C LYS A 180 -1.76 9.36 13.46
N VAL A 181 -1.13 8.30 13.03
CA VAL A 181 -1.55 7.43 11.93
C VAL A 181 -1.62 5.98 12.41
N PRO A 182 -2.61 5.19 12.00
CA PRO A 182 -2.66 3.78 12.34
C PRO A 182 -1.57 3.01 11.61
N VAL A 183 -1.03 1.97 12.26
CA VAL A 183 -0.12 0.99 11.64
C VAL A 183 -0.81 -0.37 11.56
N ARG A 184 -0.61 -1.04 10.43
CA ARG A 184 -1.08 -2.41 10.20
C ARG A 184 0.11 -3.31 9.93
N PHE A 185 0.23 -4.37 10.71
CA PHE A 185 1.21 -5.41 10.50
C PHE A 185 0.65 -6.49 9.57
N ILE A 186 1.45 -6.87 8.58
CA ILE A 186 1.06 -7.80 7.52
C ILE A 186 2.04 -8.98 7.53
N GLU A 187 1.53 -10.20 7.67
CA GLU A 187 2.36 -11.40 7.55
C GLU A 187 2.92 -11.56 6.15
N VAL A 188 4.16 -12.03 6.09
CA VAL A 188 4.78 -12.41 4.81
C VAL A 188 4.09 -13.64 4.27
N MET A 189 3.52 -13.54 3.07
CA MET A 189 2.99 -14.70 2.38
C MET A 189 4.14 -15.58 1.89
N PRO A 190 4.12 -16.91 2.14
CA PRO A 190 5.20 -17.84 1.75
C PRO A 190 5.14 -18.19 0.25
N VAL A 191 5.07 -17.17 -0.62
CA VAL A 191 5.06 -17.33 -2.08
C VAL A 191 6.26 -16.62 -2.70
N GLY A 192 6.80 -17.15 -3.77
CA GLY A 192 7.94 -16.56 -4.48
C GLY A 192 9.13 -16.31 -3.56
N ALA A 193 9.71 -15.11 -3.63
CA ALA A 193 10.81 -14.67 -2.78
C ALA A 193 10.42 -14.58 -1.30
N GLY A 194 9.15 -14.33 -0.98
CA GLY A 194 8.65 -14.23 0.38
C GLY A 194 8.90 -15.47 1.23
N LYS A 195 9.04 -16.66 0.63
CA LYS A 195 9.34 -17.92 1.36
C LYS A 195 10.54 -17.83 2.29
N SER A 196 11.56 -17.07 1.91
CA SER A 196 12.81 -16.93 2.69
C SER A 196 12.70 -15.87 3.80
N TYR A 197 11.60 -15.12 3.86
CA TYR A 197 11.40 -13.99 4.76
C TYR A 197 10.23 -14.18 5.75
N VAL A 198 9.66 -15.38 5.79
CA VAL A 198 8.56 -15.68 6.72
C VAL A 198 9.03 -15.45 8.14
N GLY A 199 8.37 -14.51 8.82
CA GLY A 199 8.56 -14.17 10.23
C GLY A 199 7.60 -14.92 11.15
N PRO A 200 7.54 -14.52 12.43
CA PRO A 200 6.52 -14.97 13.36
C PRO A 200 5.10 -14.65 12.84
N SER A 201 4.09 -15.34 13.34
CA SER A 201 2.70 -15.05 13.01
C SER A 201 2.24 -13.72 13.62
N ASN A 202 1.18 -13.12 13.08
CA ASN A 202 0.56 -11.95 13.71
C ASN A 202 0.03 -12.23 15.12
N GLU A 203 -0.35 -13.48 15.41
CA GLU A 203 -0.72 -13.91 16.78
C GLU A 203 0.48 -13.82 17.74
N ALA A 204 1.67 -14.23 17.30
CA ALA A 204 2.89 -14.10 18.10
C ALA A 204 3.24 -12.62 18.33
N LEU A 205 3.16 -11.79 17.30
CA LEU A 205 3.35 -10.34 17.42
C LEU A 205 2.34 -9.72 18.36
N LYS A 206 1.06 -10.08 18.26
CA LYS A 206 0.02 -9.62 19.17
C LYS A 206 0.35 -9.94 20.62
N THR A 207 0.77 -11.18 20.89
CA THR A 207 1.18 -11.60 22.25
C THR A 207 2.35 -10.76 22.77
N GLU A 208 3.32 -10.44 21.93
CA GLU A 208 4.45 -9.57 22.26
C GLU A 208 3.98 -8.13 22.54
N LEU A 209 3.14 -7.57 21.70
CA LEU A 209 2.58 -6.22 21.88
C LEU A 209 1.73 -6.12 23.15
N GLU A 210 0.98 -7.15 23.51
CA GLU A 210 0.18 -7.19 24.74
C GLU A 210 1.05 -7.18 26.01
N GLN A 211 2.30 -7.66 25.94
CA GLN A 211 3.26 -7.55 27.06
C GLN A 211 3.72 -6.10 27.27
N TRP A 212 3.80 -5.30 26.22
CA TRP A 212 4.26 -3.89 26.29
C TRP A 212 3.13 -2.91 26.55
N TYR A 213 1.99 -3.11 25.90
CA TYR A 213 0.88 -2.14 25.87
C TYR A 213 -0.38 -2.59 26.63
N GLY A 214 -0.39 -3.83 27.17
CA GLY A 214 -1.58 -4.41 27.77
C GLY A 214 -2.49 -5.11 26.75
N ALA A 215 -3.60 -5.66 27.23
CA ALA A 215 -4.49 -6.45 26.40
C ALA A 215 -5.07 -5.66 25.21
N CYS A 216 -4.97 -6.23 24.03
CA CYS A 216 -5.57 -5.65 22.81
C CYS A 216 -7.09 -5.76 22.86
N THR A 217 -7.77 -4.66 22.67
CA THR A 217 -9.23 -4.62 22.49
C THR A 217 -9.56 -4.54 21.01
N PRO A 218 -10.51 -5.37 20.51
CA PRO A 218 -10.99 -5.25 19.14
C PRO A 218 -11.57 -3.86 18.90
N ASP A 219 -11.15 -3.21 17.82
CA ASP A 219 -11.79 -1.98 17.38
C ASP A 219 -13.23 -2.29 16.91
N GLN A 220 -14.19 -1.53 17.44
CA GLN A 220 -15.61 -1.69 17.05
C GLN A 220 -15.93 -0.93 15.75
N GLU A 221 -15.13 0.02 15.37
CA GLU A 221 -15.24 0.69 14.09
C GLU A 221 -14.78 -0.25 12.98
N LYS A 222 -15.72 -0.72 12.17
CA LYS A 222 -15.38 -1.38 10.91
C LYS A 222 -14.62 -0.36 10.04
N GLU A 223 -13.31 -0.38 10.13
CA GLU A 223 -12.53 0.24 9.07
C GLU A 223 -13.02 -0.33 7.72
N GLY A 224 -13.19 0.55 6.73
CA GLY A 224 -13.76 0.20 5.42
C GLY A 224 -13.12 -1.03 4.75
N PRO A 225 -13.55 -1.41 3.56
CA PRO A 225 -13.42 -2.75 2.96
C PRO A 225 -12.00 -3.29 2.75
N ALA A 226 -10.99 -2.67 3.30
CA ALA A 226 -9.61 -3.14 3.39
C ALA A 226 -8.99 -2.80 4.76
N GLY A 227 -9.87 -2.81 5.79
CA GLY A 227 -9.50 -2.66 7.19
C GLY A 227 -8.54 -3.72 7.67
#